data_bea4a4f8ed8ad2eed15e0684db965a45
#
_entry.id   bea4a4f8ed8ad2eed15e0684db965a45
#
_cell.length_a   1.000
_cell.length_b   1.000
_cell.length_c   1.000
_cell.angle_alpha   90.00
_cell.angle_beta   90.00
_cell.angle_gamma   90.00
#
_symmetry.space_group_name_H-M   'P 1'
#
loop_
_entity.id
_entity.type
_entity.pdbx_description
1 polymer ?
#
loop_
_entity_poly.entity_id
_entity_poly.type
_entity_poly.pdbx_seq_one_letter_code
_entity_poly.pdbx_strand_id
1 'polypeptide(L)'
;MDIIFISELRLSVKLGIYAWEKIAPQNAQFDLEIGLPGQPGAQHGRAAQTNSIDDTIDYAKVVARIEMLTRDTHFPLVEKLAEDIAQIIIGEFKAPWVKVSVAKLAALKNVKRLGVTIERGLRLEA
;
A
#
# COMPACT_ATOMS: atom_id res chain seq x y z
N MET A 1 -12.46 -7.18 -11.82
CA MET A 1 -12.27 -6.10 -10.84
C MET A 1 -11.32 -5.07 -11.39
N ASP A 2 -11.74 -3.83 -11.40
CA ASP A 2 -10.84 -2.75 -11.77
C ASP A 2 -9.90 -2.44 -10.62
N ILE A 3 -8.67 -2.05 -10.95
CA ILE A 3 -7.62 -1.84 -9.96
C ILE A 3 -6.96 -0.48 -10.20
N ILE A 4 -6.87 0.33 -9.14
CA ILE A 4 -5.95 1.47 -9.11
C ILE A 4 -4.61 0.95 -8.64
N PHE A 5 -3.54 1.33 -9.32
CA PHE A 5 -2.21 1.00 -8.83
C PHE A 5 -1.39 2.27 -8.58
N ILE A 6 -0.54 2.19 -7.56
CA ILE A 6 0.44 3.22 -7.23
C ILE A 6 1.79 2.53 -7.26
N SER A 7 2.64 2.96 -8.18
CA SER A 7 3.91 2.30 -8.45
C SER A 7 5.08 3.15 -7.96
N GLU A 8 6.01 2.51 -7.25
CA GLU A 8 7.28 3.11 -6.83
C GLU A 8 7.12 4.37 -5.98
N LEU A 9 6.13 4.39 -5.08
CA LEU A 9 6.06 5.44 -4.07
C LEU A 9 7.25 5.28 -3.13
N ARG A 10 8.10 6.28 -3.05
CA ARG A 10 9.30 6.25 -2.22
C ARG A 10 9.19 7.22 -1.07
N LEU A 11 9.38 6.71 0.13
CA LEU A 11 9.31 7.49 1.37
C LEU A 11 10.50 7.14 2.26
N SER A 12 10.89 8.09 3.10
CA SER A 12 11.91 7.88 4.13
C SER A 12 11.21 7.38 5.39
N VAL A 13 11.52 6.17 5.82
CA VAL A 13 10.83 5.50 6.93
C VAL A 13 11.82 4.83 7.86
N LYS A 14 11.55 4.88 9.17
CA LYS A 14 12.34 4.15 10.15
C LYS A 14 11.89 2.70 10.15
N LEU A 15 12.74 1.82 9.61
CA LEU A 15 12.46 0.40 9.43
C LEU A 15 13.61 -0.46 9.93
N GLY A 16 13.30 -1.58 10.58
CA GLY A 16 14.24 -2.64 10.84
C GLY A 16 14.57 -2.85 12.31
N ILE A 17 15.25 -3.99 12.57
CA ILE A 17 15.59 -4.44 13.91
C ILE A 17 17.05 -4.18 14.30
N TYR A 18 17.92 -3.94 13.30
CA TYR A 18 19.34 -3.70 13.57
C TYR A 18 19.58 -2.32 14.15
N ALA A 19 20.66 -2.18 14.94
CA ALA A 19 20.97 -0.93 15.61
C ALA A 19 21.06 0.25 14.65
N TRP A 20 21.72 0.08 13.49
CA TRP A 20 21.86 1.13 12.51
C TRP A 20 20.52 1.53 11.86
N GLU A 21 19.57 0.59 11.79
CA GLU A 21 18.24 0.85 11.24
C GLU A 21 17.37 1.68 12.20
N LYS A 22 17.68 1.68 13.47
CA LYS A 22 16.95 2.44 14.49
C LYS A 22 17.42 3.90 14.61
N ILE A 23 18.61 4.19 14.10
CA ILE A 23 19.23 5.52 14.22
C ILE A 23 18.71 6.48 13.15
N ALA A 24 18.56 6.01 11.92
CA ALA A 24 18.21 6.87 10.80
C ALA A 24 17.15 6.20 9.92
N PRO A 25 16.26 7.01 9.30
CA PRO A 25 15.29 6.47 8.35
C PRO A 25 15.98 5.94 7.10
N GLN A 26 15.31 5.00 6.44
CA GLN A 26 15.73 4.39 5.18
C GLN A 26 14.77 4.76 4.07
N ASN A 27 15.26 4.72 2.83
CA ASN A 27 14.39 4.81 1.68
C ASN A 27 13.63 3.49 1.50
N ALA A 28 12.32 3.58 1.55
CA ALA A 28 11.42 2.47 1.32
C ALA A 28 10.59 2.71 0.07
N GLN A 29 10.24 1.65 -0.63
CA GLN A 29 9.41 1.72 -1.81
C GLN A 29 8.11 0.96 -1.58
N PHE A 30 7.02 1.59 -1.98
CA PHE A 30 5.68 1.05 -1.81
C PHE A 30 5.04 0.89 -3.17
N ASP A 31 4.54 -0.30 -3.44
CA ASP A 31 3.78 -0.60 -4.65
C ASP A 31 2.42 -1.14 -4.23
N LEU A 32 1.36 -0.55 -4.73
CA LEU A 32 0.00 -0.85 -4.31
C LEU A 32 -0.86 -1.18 -5.52
N GLU A 33 -1.69 -2.22 -5.37
CA GLU A 33 -2.79 -2.50 -6.27
C GLU A 33 -4.06 -2.53 -5.41
N ILE A 34 -5.01 -1.65 -5.74
CA ILE A 34 -6.20 -1.43 -4.91
C ILE A 34 -7.43 -1.76 -5.74
N GLY A 35 -8.20 -2.77 -5.30
CA GLY A 35 -9.45 -3.11 -5.96
C GLY A 35 -10.48 -2.00 -5.77
N LEU A 36 -11.12 -1.59 -6.86
CA LEU A 36 -12.12 -0.55 -6.82
C LEU A 36 -13.49 -1.12 -6.44
N PRO A 37 -14.31 -0.33 -5.73
CA PRO A 37 -15.69 -0.72 -5.45
C PRO A 37 -16.48 -0.89 -6.75
N GLY A 38 -17.32 -1.92 -6.79
CA GLY A 38 -18.20 -2.19 -7.91
C GLY A 38 -19.50 -2.79 -7.43
N GLN A 39 -20.44 -3.00 -8.33
CA GLN A 39 -21.66 -3.73 -8.01
C GLN A 39 -21.33 -5.22 -7.90
N PRO A 40 -22.04 -5.97 -7.05
CA PRO A 40 -21.84 -7.41 -6.95
C PRO A 40 -21.97 -8.09 -8.33
N GLY A 41 -20.97 -8.90 -8.69
CA GLY A 41 -20.92 -9.59 -9.96
C GLY A 41 -20.44 -8.76 -11.16
N ALA A 42 -20.18 -7.47 -10.97
CA ALA A 42 -19.68 -6.61 -12.04
C ALA A 42 -18.19 -6.86 -12.28
N GLN A 43 -17.79 -6.81 -13.56
CA GLN A 43 -16.40 -7.02 -13.96
C GLN A 43 -15.54 -5.77 -13.79
N HIS A 44 -16.17 -4.60 -13.69
CA HIS A 44 -15.48 -3.32 -13.58
C HIS A 44 -16.10 -2.45 -12.49
N GLY A 45 -15.35 -1.47 -12.01
CA GLY A 45 -15.77 -0.58 -10.96
C GLY A 45 -16.85 0.40 -11.41
N ARG A 46 -17.61 0.91 -10.44
CA ARG A 46 -18.68 1.88 -10.70
C ARG A 46 -18.16 3.17 -11.32
N ALA A 47 -16.96 3.61 -10.95
CA ALA A 47 -16.38 4.84 -11.44
C ALA A 47 -16.22 4.85 -12.97
N ALA A 48 -15.98 3.70 -13.58
CA ALA A 48 -15.88 3.59 -15.03
C ALA A 48 -17.19 3.93 -15.74
N GLN A 49 -18.31 3.79 -15.03
CA GLN A 49 -19.65 4.10 -15.56
C GLN A 49 -20.10 5.50 -15.19
N THR A 50 -19.82 5.93 -13.97
CA THR A 50 -20.38 7.16 -13.40
C THR A 50 -19.47 8.38 -13.58
N ASN A 51 -18.17 8.16 -13.74
CA ASN A 51 -17.17 9.24 -13.79
C ASN A 51 -17.20 10.13 -12.54
N SER A 52 -17.57 9.56 -11.39
CA SER A 52 -17.66 10.27 -10.12
C SER A 52 -16.57 9.84 -9.15
N ILE A 53 -15.96 10.83 -8.47
CA ILE A 53 -14.97 10.57 -7.43
C ILE A 53 -15.58 9.79 -6.24
N ASP A 54 -16.89 9.89 -6.04
CA ASP A 54 -17.58 9.18 -4.96
C ASP A 54 -17.62 7.65 -5.20
N ASP A 55 -17.44 7.22 -6.43
CA ASP A 55 -17.50 5.81 -6.82
C ASP A 55 -16.13 5.17 -7.00
N THR A 56 -15.07 5.89 -6.66
CA THR A 56 -13.70 5.40 -6.75
C THR A 56 -12.95 5.59 -5.43
N ILE A 57 -11.65 5.41 -5.48
CA ILE A 57 -10.76 5.67 -4.34
C ILE A 57 -9.82 6.82 -4.75
N ASP A 58 -9.77 7.85 -3.91
CA ASP A 58 -8.89 8.99 -4.13
C ASP A 58 -7.44 8.59 -3.77
N TYR A 59 -6.64 8.32 -4.80
CA TYR A 59 -5.25 7.87 -4.61
C TYR A 59 -4.37 8.92 -3.92
N ALA A 60 -4.66 10.20 -4.07
CA ALA A 60 -3.90 11.23 -3.37
C ALA A 60 -4.10 11.14 -1.87
N LYS A 61 -5.32 10.81 -1.42
CA LYS A 61 -5.61 10.61 0.00
C LYS A 61 -4.97 9.32 0.52
N VAL A 62 -4.87 8.29 -0.31
CA VAL A 62 -4.16 7.05 0.05
C VAL A 62 -2.69 7.36 0.31
N VAL A 63 -2.03 8.07 -0.60
CA VAL A 63 -0.62 8.43 -0.44
C VAL A 63 -0.43 9.29 0.81
N ALA A 64 -1.26 10.30 1.02
CA ALA A 64 -1.18 11.15 2.21
C ALA A 64 -1.35 10.36 3.49
N ARG A 65 -2.24 9.36 3.49
CA ARG A 65 -2.48 8.51 4.66
C ARG A 65 -1.27 7.62 4.97
N ILE A 66 -0.62 7.08 3.94
CA ILE A 66 0.61 6.29 4.12
C ILE A 66 1.73 7.17 4.66
N GLU A 67 1.88 8.38 4.15
CA GLU A 67 2.87 9.34 4.66
C GLU A 67 2.61 9.65 6.15
N MET A 68 1.36 9.82 6.54
CA MET A 68 1.00 10.05 7.93
C MET A 68 1.31 8.84 8.82
N LEU A 69 1.02 7.63 8.34
CA LEU A 69 1.32 6.40 9.06
C LEU A 69 2.82 6.22 9.31
N THR A 70 3.64 6.55 8.32
CA THR A 70 5.08 6.31 8.37
C THR A 70 5.88 7.45 8.99
N ARG A 71 5.27 8.61 9.15
CA ARG A 71 5.92 9.77 9.78
C ARG A 71 6.14 9.47 11.26
N ASP A 72 7.37 9.64 11.72
CA ASP A 72 7.75 9.53 13.13
C ASP A 72 7.47 8.18 13.79
N THR A 73 7.09 7.16 13.03
CA THR A 73 6.86 5.81 13.55
C THR A 73 7.98 4.88 13.09
N HIS A 74 8.55 4.15 14.03
CA HIS A 74 9.53 3.10 13.72
C HIS A 74 8.82 1.76 13.59
N PHE A 75 9.00 1.09 12.45
CA PHE A 75 8.48 -0.25 12.21
C PHE A 75 9.63 -1.25 12.23
N PRO A 76 9.73 -2.11 13.25
CA PRO A 76 10.76 -3.15 13.28
C PRO A 76 10.70 -4.09 12.07
N LEU A 77 9.49 -4.41 11.60
CA LEU A 77 9.29 -5.35 10.50
C LEU A 77 8.50 -4.72 9.37
N VAL A 78 8.95 -4.95 8.13
CA VAL A 78 8.22 -4.51 6.93
C VAL A 78 6.86 -5.20 6.82
N GLU A 79 6.74 -6.41 7.33
CA GLU A 79 5.49 -7.18 7.36
C GLU A 79 4.39 -6.43 8.11
N LYS A 80 4.72 -5.83 9.26
CA LYS A 80 3.75 -5.07 10.05
C LYS A 80 3.34 -3.79 9.34
N LEU A 81 4.29 -3.10 8.73
CA LEU A 81 4.01 -1.90 7.95
C LEU A 81 3.07 -2.23 6.79
N ALA A 82 3.37 -3.31 6.06
CA ALA A 82 2.51 -3.75 4.95
C ALA A 82 1.09 -4.09 5.44
N GLU A 83 0.97 -4.79 6.56
CA GLU A 83 -0.33 -5.15 7.14
C GLU A 83 -1.12 -3.90 7.54
N ASP A 84 -0.48 -2.94 8.21
CA ASP A 84 -1.15 -1.72 8.62
C ASP A 84 -1.65 -0.91 7.43
N ILE A 85 -0.86 -0.83 6.36
CA ILE A 85 -1.30 -0.18 5.12
C ILE A 85 -2.51 -0.90 4.52
N ALA A 86 -2.46 -2.23 4.44
CA ALA A 86 -3.56 -3.01 3.90
C ALA A 86 -4.85 -2.80 4.68
N GLN A 87 -4.78 -2.81 6.01
CA GLN A 87 -5.96 -2.61 6.86
C GLN A 87 -6.53 -1.20 6.74
N ILE A 88 -5.68 -0.20 6.59
CA ILE A 88 -6.12 1.18 6.33
C ILE A 88 -6.89 1.25 5.01
N ILE A 89 -6.35 0.67 3.96
CA ILE A 89 -6.97 0.73 2.63
C ILE A 89 -8.33 0.01 2.62
N ILE A 90 -8.41 -1.15 3.23
CA ILE A 90 -9.67 -1.89 3.34
C ILE A 90 -10.66 -1.18 4.27
N GLY A 91 -10.21 -0.75 5.45
CA GLY A 91 -11.08 -0.20 6.47
C GLY A 91 -11.50 1.24 6.24
N GLU A 92 -10.55 2.12 5.93
CA GLU A 92 -10.83 3.55 5.77
C GLU A 92 -11.27 3.90 4.35
N PHE A 93 -10.68 3.29 3.34
CA PHE A 93 -11.00 3.57 1.94
C PHE A 93 -12.03 2.62 1.34
N LYS A 94 -12.44 1.61 2.11
CA LYS A 94 -13.49 0.66 1.71
C LYS A 94 -13.15 -0.12 0.45
N ALA A 95 -11.86 -0.36 0.21
CA ALA A 95 -11.44 -1.22 -0.89
C ALA A 95 -11.82 -2.68 -0.58
N PRO A 96 -12.38 -3.42 -1.54
CA PRO A 96 -12.68 -4.83 -1.32
C PRO A 96 -11.44 -5.71 -1.28
N TRP A 97 -10.35 -5.26 -1.90
CA TRP A 97 -9.11 -6.02 -2.02
C TRP A 97 -7.93 -5.08 -2.18
N VAL A 98 -6.77 -5.49 -1.67
CA VAL A 98 -5.52 -4.75 -1.84
C VAL A 98 -4.33 -5.69 -1.89
N LYS A 99 -3.36 -5.34 -2.72
CA LYS A 99 -2.03 -5.96 -2.73
C LYS A 99 -1.03 -4.88 -2.39
N VAL A 100 -0.22 -5.13 -1.36
CA VAL A 100 0.76 -4.18 -0.85
C VAL A 100 2.15 -4.79 -0.90
N SER A 101 3.08 -4.09 -1.52
CA SER A 101 4.50 -4.45 -1.49
C SER A 101 5.26 -3.33 -0.78
N VAL A 102 6.05 -3.70 0.21
CA VAL A 102 6.92 -2.78 0.94
C VAL A 102 8.35 -3.30 0.84
N ALA A 103 9.26 -2.47 0.34
CA ALA A 103 10.64 -2.84 0.12
C ALA A 103 11.61 -1.82 0.70
N LYS A 104 12.71 -2.31 1.27
CA LYS A 104 13.88 -1.50 1.62
C LYS A 104 14.79 -1.44 0.39
N LEU A 105 15.30 -0.27 0.05
CA LEU A 105 16.02 -0.07 -1.20
C LEU A 105 17.54 -0.26 -1.08
N ALA A 106 18.11 -0.13 0.11
CA ALA A 106 19.56 -0.22 0.28
C ALA A 106 19.95 -0.96 1.55
N ALA A 107 19.16 -1.96 1.94
CA ALA A 107 19.37 -2.66 3.21
C ALA A 107 20.56 -3.62 3.16
N LEU A 108 20.82 -4.23 2.02
CA LEU A 108 21.92 -5.18 1.84
C LEU A 108 22.71 -4.86 0.59
N LYS A 109 24.03 -5.07 0.69
CA LYS A 109 24.94 -4.95 -0.46
C LYS A 109 24.54 -5.97 -1.53
N ASN A 110 24.56 -5.55 -2.78
CA ASN A 110 24.25 -6.38 -3.95
C ASN A 110 22.79 -6.82 -4.06
N VAL A 111 21.91 -6.31 -3.21
CA VAL A 111 20.47 -6.53 -3.31
C VAL A 111 19.80 -5.21 -3.66
N LYS A 112 19.16 -5.14 -4.82
CA LYS A 112 18.53 -3.92 -5.30
C LYS A 112 17.40 -3.48 -4.37
N ARG A 113 16.59 -4.41 -3.95
CA ARG A 113 15.52 -4.18 -2.97
C ARG A 113 15.13 -5.49 -2.32
N LEU A 114 14.63 -5.42 -1.10
CA LEU A 114 14.09 -6.57 -0.40
C LEU A 114 12.88 -6.12 0.42
N GLY A 115 11.94 -6.99 0.58
CA GLY A 115 10.74 -6.67 1.32
C GLY A 115 9.70 -7.76 1.25
N VAL A 116 8.43 -7.39 1.42
CA VAL A 116 7.31 -8.31 1.43
C VAL A 116 6.22 -7.84 0.48
N THR A 117 5.45 -8.79 -0.01
CA THR A 117 4.21 -8.54 -0.74
C THR A 117 3.10 -9.31 -0.05
N ILE A 118 2.01 -8.64 0.27
CA ILE A 118 0.84 -9.25 0.88
C ILE A 118 -0.41 -8.92 0.10
N GLU A 119 -1.39 -9.80 0.16
CA GLU A 119 -2.73 -9.55 -0.37
C GLU A 119 -3.74 -9.73 0.75
N ARG A 120 -4.72 -8.82 0.83
CA ARG A 120 -5.78 -8.86 1.82
C ARG A 120 -7.11 -8.51 1.17
N GLY A 121 -8.18 -9.00 1.79
CA GLY A 121 -9.52 -8.82 1.23
C GLY A 121 -9.86 -9.88 0.20
N LEU A 122 -10.97 -9.68 -0.48
CA LEU A 122 -11.46 -10.62 -1.49
C LEU A 122 -11.35 -10.01 -2.87
N ARG A 123 -10.55 -10.63 -3.73
CA ARG A 123 -10.47 -10.24 -5.13
C ARG A 123 -11.60 -10.93 -5.89
N LEU A 124 -12.55 -10.10 -6.34
CA LEU A 124 -13.67 -10.59 -7.12
C LEU A 124 -13.24 -10.70 -8.58
N GLU A 125 -13.25 -11.92 -9.09
CA GLU A 125 -13.01 -12.18 -10.50
C GLU A 125 -14.29 -12.62 -11.16
N ALA A 126 -14.53 -12.10 -12.33
CA ALA A 126 -15.72 -12.45 -13.09
C ALA A 126 -15.55 -13.80 -13.79
#